data_f78d7f1bfedb6d13f50e4c035d21983e
#
_entry.id   f78d7f1bfedb6d13f50e4c035d21983e
#
_cell.length_a   1.000
_cell.length_b   1.000
_cell.length_c   1.000
_cell.angle_alpha   90.00
_cell.angle_beta   90.00
_cell.angle_gamma   90.00
#
_symmetry.space_group_name_H-M   'P 1'
#
loop_
_entity.id
_entity.type
_entity.pdbx_description
1 polymer ?
#
loop_
_entity_poly.entity_id
_entity_poly.type
_entity_poly.pdbx_seq_one_letter_code
_entity_poly.pdbx_strand_id
1 'polypeptide(L)'
;MNLQRNRLEGTKYKPQDQMELDGKGIPKKGEFDAVYKYPISNPNVMEAHIFQLKDEVPASAGGGTMWLSMGSPRNAPYLPYYGNILNTYQAYQELGDHYNDRSWYWTISRINDLVAKYPDLFEDGAIRTEMERLESQWMVEQDLSDQEQIALASQPEEASKKATEEGIARAEKTFERLQEIRKEAEQKVADEHGKSALQDLDDEEDAAYEEKIDLVDFDYDYILAAGLFGTTLLAIVIYLIRSKKQKGGKQDD
;
A
#
# COMPACT_ATOMS: atom_id res chain seq x y z
N MET A 1 6.23 -0.58 13.79
CA MET A 1 6.85 -0.22 12.50
C MET A 1 7.88 -1.24 12.03
N ASN A 2 8.95 -1.51 12.76
CA ASN A 2 10.02 -2.44 12.30
C ASN A 2 9.52 -3.86 11.96
N LEU A 3 8.53 -4.40 12.68
CA LEU A 3 7.96 -5.71 12.35
C LEU A 3 7.31 -5.73 10.96
N GLN A 4 6.60 -4.67 10.58
CA GLN A 4 5.95 -4.57 9.28
C GLN A 4 6.94 -4.34 8.13
N ARG A 5 8.17 -3.89 8.43
CA ARG A 5 9.28 -3.76 7.48
C ARG A 5 10.07 -5.05 7.30
N ASN A 6 9.80 -6.08 8.09
CA ASN A 6 10.62 -7.28 8.13
C ASN A 6 10.53 -8.05 6.81
N ARG A 7 11.69 -8.37 6.27
CA ARG A 7 11.87 -9.22 5.09
C ARG A 7 12.57 -10.52 5.46
N LEU A 8 12.24 -11.06 6.64
CA LEU A 8 12.77 -12.31 7.19
C LEU A 8 14.22 -12.20 7.68
N GLU A 9 14.72 -10.97 7.88
CA GLU A 9 16.04 -10.71 8.44
C GLU A 9 16.20 -11.43 9.80
N GLY A 10 17.36 -12.02 10.02
CA GLY A 10 17.68 -12.78 11.23
C GLY A 10 17.02 -14.15 11.31
N THR A 11 16.32 -14.61 10.27
CA THR A 11 15.73 -15.95 10.19
C THR A 11 16.48 -16.83 9.19
N LYS A 12 16.17 -18.13 9.18
CA LYS A 12 16.68 -19.08 8.15
C LYS A 12 15.96 -18.94 6.79
N TYR A 13 14.92 -18.13 6.72
CA TYR A 13 14.10 -17.99 5.53
C TYR A 13 14.58 -16.82 4.65
N LYS A 14 14.32 -16.94 3.36
CA LYS A 14 14.57 -15.88 2.36
C LYS A 14 13.23 -15.32 1.87
N PRO A 15 13.19 -14.04 1.46
CA PRO A 15 12.04 -13.47 0.78
C PRO A 15 11.71 -14.21 -0.51
N GLN A 16 10.44 -14.49 -0.76
CA GLN A 16 9.98 -15.21 -1.93
C GLN A 16 10.24 -14.45 -3.24
N ASP A 17 10.19 -13.14 -3.22
CA ASP A 17 10.50 -12.25 -4.34
C ASP A 17 12.00 -12.24 -4.75
N GLN A 18 12.86 -12.90 -3.97
CA GLN A 18 14.27 -13.14 -4.32
C GLN A 18 14.51 -14.54 -4.89
N MET A 19 13.43 -15.31 -5.11
CA MET A 19 13.55 -16.65 -5.68
C MET A 19 13.87 -16.55 -7.18
N GLU A 20 14.85 -17.32 -7.63
CA GLU A 20 15.11 -17.44 -9.05
C GLU A 20 13.95 -18.14 -9.77
N LEU A 21 13.49 -17.53 -10.84
CA LEU A 21 12.46 -18.07 -11.72
C LEU A 21 13.08 -18.53 -13.02
N ASP A 22 12.49 -19.54 -13.67
CA ASP A 22 12.78 -19.82 -15.07
C ASP A 22 12.20 -18.69 -15.95
N GLY A 23 12.59 -18.65 -17.22
CA GLY A 23 12.10 -17.64 -18.16
C GLY A 23 10.58 -17.65 -18.41
N LYS A 24 9.81 -18.49 -17.68
CA LYS A 24 8.35 -18.58 -17.73
C LYS A 24 7.69 -18.15 -16.42
N GLY A 25 8.45 -17.57 -15.49
CA GLY A 25 7.95 -17.20 -14.19
C GLY A 25 7.73 -18.37 -13.23
N ILE A 26 8.24 -19.55 -13.54
CA ILE A 26 8.12 -20.76 -12.71
C ILE A 26 9.38 -20.90 -11.86
N PRO A 27 9.26 -21.21 -10.54
CA PRO A 27 10.42 -21.48 -9.69
C PRO A 27 11.32 -22.58 -10.24
N LYS A 28 12.64 -22.40 -10.21
CA LYS A 28 13.60 -23.41 -10.60
C LYS A 28 13.43 -24.65 -9.73
N LYS A 29 13.49 -25.82 -10.35
CA LYS A 29 13.31 -27.10 -9.67
C LYS A 29 14.30 -27.27 -8.53
N GLY A 30 13.82 -27.48 -7.31
CA GLY A 30 14.62 -27.72 -6.10
C GLY A 30 14.76 -26.51 -5.19
N GLU A 31 14.34 -25.29 -5.63
CA GLU A 31 14.39 -24.09 -4.81
C GLU A 31 13.05 -23.80 -4.09
N PHE A 32 11.98 -24.44 -4.56
CA PHE A 32 10.64 -24.21 -4.00
C PHE A 32 10.48 -24.85 -2.61
N ASP A 33 9.98 -24.07 -1.65
CA ASP A 33 9.29 -24.47 -0.42
C ASP A 33 10.00 -24.39 0.92
N ALA A 34 11.19 -24.91 1.09
CA ALA A 34 11.71 -25.07 2.46
C ALA A 34 12.24 -23.74 3.03
N VAL A 35 12.77 -22.88 2.16
CA VAL A 35 13.55 -21.70 2.54
C VAL A 35 12.83 -20.40 2.19
N TYR A 36 12.16 -20.33 1.04
CA TYR A 36 11.51 -19.10 0.59
C TYR A 36 10.14 -18.90 1.22
N LYS A 37 9.90 -17.73 1.79
CA LYS A 37 8.64 -17.35 2.41
C LYS A 37 8.23 -15.95 1.97
N TYR A 38 6.93 -15.70 1.98
CA TYR A 38 6.38 -14.39 1.65
C TYR A 38 6.64 -13.43 2.81
N PRO A 39 7.43 -12.37 2.64
CA PRO A 39 7.72 -11.44 3.73
C PRO A 39 6.54 -10.52 3.99
N ILE A 40 6.45 -9.97 5.20
CA ILE A 40 5.43 -8.94 5.53
C ILE A 40 5.62 -7.73 4.65
N SER A 41 6.86 -7.24 4.52
CA SER A 41 7.22 -6.14 3.63
C SER A 41 7.62 -6.67 2.25
N ASN A 42 6.65 -7.06 1.45
CA ASN A 42 6.87 -7.45 0.05
C ASN A 42 6.55 -6.30 -0.91
N PRO A 43 7.00 -6.35 -2.17
CA PRO A 43 6.78 -5.29 -3.15
C PRO A 43 5.30 -4.99 -3.45
N ASN A 44 4.40 -5.97 -3.25
CA ASN A 44 2.97 -5.81 -3.52
C ASN A 44 2.20 -5.14 -2.39
N VAL A 45 2.86 -4.76 -1.28
CA VAL A 45 2.21 -4.02 -0.21
C VAL A 45 1.95 -2.60 -0.66
N MET A 46 0.67 -2.24 -0.78
CA MET A 46 0.25 -0.91 -1.20
C MET A 46 0.16 0.07 -0.04
N GLU A 47 -0.13 -0.44 1.15
CA GLU A 47 -0.15 0.34 2.38
C GLU A 47 0.13 -0.54 3.59
N ALA A 48 0.63 0.06 4.68
CA ALA A 48 0.73 -0.56 5.98
C ALA A 48 0.32 0.43 7.05
N HIS A 49 -0.45 -0.01 8.04
CA HIS A 49 -0.94 0.87 9.09
C HIS A 49 -0.90 0.22 10.47
N ILE A 50 -0.78 1.08 11.49
CA ILE A 50 -0.79 0.71 12.90
C ILE A 50 -1.77 1.65 13.60
N PHE A 51 -2.78 1.11 14.26
CA PHE A 51 -3.68 1.88 15.10
C PHE A 51 -3.14 1.93 16.52
N GLN A 52 -2.92 3.15 17.02
CA GLN A 52 -2.57 3.43 18.39
C GLN A 52 -3.80 4.05 19.09
N LEU A 53 -4.54 3.20 19.79
CA LEU A 53 -5.69 3.67 20.58
C LEU A 53 -5.16 4.34 21.86
N LYS A 54 -5.76 5.47 22.23
CA LYS A 54 -5.36 6.27 23.38
C LYS A 54 -6.63 6.63 24.17
N ASP A 55 -6.76 6.10 25.38
CA ASP A 55 -7.92 6.31 26.24
C ASP A 55 -8.14 7.79 26.58
N GLU A 56 -7.05 8.55 26.65
CA GLU A 56 -7.07 10.00 26.92
C GLU A 56 -7.53 10.86 25.74
N VAL A 57 -7.49 10.33 24.50
CA VAL A 57 -7.96 11.04 23.30
C VAL A 57 -9.39 10.61 22.99
N PRO A 58 -10.41 11.45 23.28
CA PRO A 58 -11.79 11.07 23.07
C PRO A 58 -12.13 10.91 21.58
N ALA A 59 -13.15 10.10 21.28
CA ALA A 59 -13.61 9.85 19.92
C ALA A 59 -13.96 11.14 19.14
N SER A 60 -14.48 12.17 19.83
CA SER A 60 -14.75 13.50 19.24
C SER A 60 -13.49 14.24 18.77
N ALA A 61 -12.31 13.83 19.26
CA ALA A 61 -11.02 14.36 18.90
C ALA A 61 -10.13 13.32 18.18
N GLY A 62 -10.74 12.31 17.54
CA GLY A 62 -10.06 11.32 16.72
C GLY A 62 -9.84 9.96 17.36
N GLY A 63 -9.98 9.79 18.68
CA GLY A 63 -9.94 8.50 19.39
C GLY A 63 -8.60 7.79 19.45
N GLY A 64 -7.54 8.38 18.89
CA GLY A 64 -6.20 7.82 18.78
C GLY A 64 -5.54 8.18 17.45
N THR A 65 -4.44 7.52 17.15
CA THR A 65 -3.59 7.81 15.99
C THR A 65 -3.47 6.60 15.10
N MET A 66 -3.70 6.77 13.80
CA MET A 66 -3.31 5.83 12.78
C MET A 66 -1.95 6.23 12.22
N TRP A 67 -0.97 5.36 12.34
CA TRP A 67 0.32 5.48 11.68
C TRP A 67 0.22 4.80 10.31
N LEU A 68 0.25 5.59 9.25
CA LEU A 68 0.07 5.13 7.87
C LEU A 68 1.39 5.22 7.10
N SER A 69 1.76 4.13 6.44
CA SER A 69 2.81 4.08 5.41
C SER A 69 2.17 3.72 4.08
N MET A 70 2.25 4.60 3.11
CA MET A 70 1.77 4.36 1.74
C MET A 70 2.88 3.76 0.88
N GLY A 71 2.56 2.67 0.18
CA GLY A 71 3.51 1.83 -0.55
C GLY A 71 4.14 0.76 0.34
N SER A 72 5.12 0.02 -0.19
CA SER A 72 5.82 -0.99 0.59
C SER A 72 6.56 -0.34 1.77
N PRO A 73 6.32 -0.74 3.01
CA PRO A 73 6.87 -0.10 4.20
C PRO A 73 8.38 -0.32 4.36
N ARG A 74 9.02 -1.07 3.46
CA ARG A 74 10.47 -1.33 3.52
C ARG A 74 11.27 -0.04 3.60
N ASN A 75 10.99 0.89 2.68
CA ASN A 75 11.65 2.20 2.59
C ASN A 75 10.61 3.33 2.51
N ALA A 76 9.47 3.17 3.18
CA ALA A 76 8.44 4.19 3.31
C ALA A 76 8.28 4.59 4.77
N PRO A 77 8.09 5.89 5.09
CA PRO A 77 7.87 6.35 6.45
C PRO A 77 6.43 6.14 6.88
N TYR A 78 6.23 5.97 8.19
CA TYR A 78 4.92 6.02 8.82
C TYR A 78 4.61 7.45 9.29
N LEU A 79 3.47 7.97 8.89
CA LEU A 79 2.96 9.27 9.32
C LEU A 79 1.73 9.11 10.20
N PRO A 80 1.60 9.93 11.26
CA PRO A 80 0.45 9.87 12.15
C PRO A 80 -0.73 10.70 11.63
N TYR A 81 -1.92 10.10 11.70
CA TYR A 81 -3.20 10.71 11.36
C TYR A 81 -4.24 10.42 12.43
N TYR A 82 -5.09 11.39 12.72
CA TYR A 82 -6.26 11.20 13.57
C TYR A 82 -7.47 10.69 12.77
N GLY A 83 -8.38 9.98 13.43
CA GLY A 83 -9.57 9.44 12.77
C GLY A 83 -10.60 10.47 12.30
N ASN A 84 -10.46 11.72 12.71
CA ASN A 84 -11.36 12.83 12.40
C ASN A 84 -10.85 13.79 11.32
N ILE A 85 -9.80 13.42 10.55
CA ILE A 85 -9.35 14.23 9.41
C ILE A 85 -10.43 14.31 8.33
N LEU A 86 -10.50 15.44 7.64
CA LEU A 86 -11.50 15.72 6.60
C LEU A 86 -10.91 15.59 5.18
N ASN A 87 -9.59 15.64 5.06
CA ASN A 87 -8.89 15.56 3.79
C ASN A 87 -7.45 15.07 4.00
N THR A 88 -6.79 14.68 2.92
CA THR A 88 -5.41 14.22 2.91
C THR A 88 -4.54 15.11 2.01
N TYR A 89 -3.22 14.96 2.13
CA TYR A 89 -2.29 15.66 1.25
C TYR A 89 -2.48 15.23 -0.21
N GLN A 90 -2.38 16.20 -1.13
CA GLN A 90 -2.67 16.01 -2.55
C GLN A 90 -1.88 14.87 -3.21
N ALA A 91 -0.62 14.65 -2.81
CA ALA A 91 0.20 13.59 -3.38
C ALA A 91 -0.35 12.16 -3.15
N TYR A 92 -1.21 11.96 -2.12
CA TYR A 92 -1.95 10.71 -1.93
C TYR A 92 -3.12 10.54 -2.89
N GLN A 93 -3.58 11.63 -3.50
CA GLN A 93 -4.72 11.66 -4.41
C GLN A 93 -4.28 11.65 -5.88
N GLU A 94 -3.00 11.79 -6.16
CA GLU A 94 -2.42 11.67 -7.50
C GLU A 94 -2.44 10.20 -7.92
N LEU A 95 -3.48 9.87 -8.67
CA LEU A 95 -3.67 8.55 -9.25
C LEU A 95 -3.09 8.52 -10.68
N GLY A 96 -2.69 7.36 -11.12
CA GLY A 96 -2.18 7.18 -12.48
C GLY A 96 -1.63 5.78 -12.67
N ASP A 97 -1.64 5.37 -13.91
CA ASP A 97 -1.27 4.03 -14.36
C ASP A 97 0.24 3.96 -14.65
N HIS A 98 0.87 5.12 -14.75
CA HIS A 98 2.29 5.28 -15.04
C HIS A 98 2.99 6.08 -13.97
N TYR A 99 4.30 5.98 -13.94
CA TYR A 99 5.14 6.75 -13.03
C TYR A 99 4.80 8.24 -13.09
N ASN A 100 4.56 8.80 -11.90
CA ASN A 100 4.25 10.20 -11.72
C ASN A 100 4.94 10.72 -10.45
N ASP A 101 5.89 11.60 -10.62
CA ASP A 101 6.70 12.14 -9.52
C ASP A 101 5.90 13.05 -8.54
N ARG A 102 4.66 13.43 -8.86
CA ARG A 102 3.73 14.10 -7.95
C ARG A 102 2.99 13.13 -7.05
N SER A 103 2.98 11.84 -7.38
CA SER A 103 2.32 10.79 -6.61
C SER A 103 3.21 10.30 -5.47
N TRP A 104 2.62 10.21 -4.29
CA TRP A 104 3.29 9.58 -3.14
C TRP A 104 3.62 8.11 -3.41
N TYR A 105 2.63 7.38 -3.92
CA TYR A 105 2.79 5.96 -4.24
C TYR A 105 3.96 5.74 -5.21
N TRP A 106 3.97 6.46 -6.34
CA TRP A 106 5.02 6.30 -7.34
C TRP A 106 6.40 6.74 -6.85
N THR A 107 6.47 7.77 -5.99
CA THR A 107 7.72 8.17 -5.36
C THR A 107 8.30 7.05 -4.48
N ILE A 108 7.46 6.40 -3.65
CA ILE A 108 7.89 5.29 -2.79
C ILE A 108 8.19 4.04 -3.61
N SER A 109 7.38 3.72 -4.62
CA SER A 109 7.65 2.60 -5.54
C SER A 109 9.03 2.76 -6.16
N ARG A 110 9.31 3.92 -6.76
CA ARG A 110 10.61 4.21 -7.37
C ARG A 110 11.79 4.04 -6.41
N ILE A 111 11.67 4.53 -5.18
CA ILE A 111 12.71 4.33 -4.16
C ILE A 111 12.91 2.83 -3.87
N ASN A 112 11.83 2.07 -3.71
CA ASN A 112 11.89 0.63 -3.43
C ASN A 112 12.52 -0.14 -4.60
N ASP A 113 12.19 0.20 -5.84
CA ASP A 113 12.69 -0.45 -7.05
C ASP A 113 14.17 -0.19 -7.26
N LEU A 114 14.62 1.06 -7.05
CA LEU A 114 16.05 1.40 -7.06
C LEU A 114 16.83 0.58 -6.01
N VAL A 115 16.34 0.50 -4.79
CA VAL A 115 16.99 -0.30 -3.73
C VAL A 115 16.97 -1.80 -4.03
N ALA A 116 15.91 -2.30 -4.64
CA ALA A 116 15.78 -3.71 -4.99
C ALA A 116 16.68 -4.12 -6.18
N LYS A 117 16.76 -3.26 -7.21
CA LYS A 117 17.52 -3.52 -8.44
C LYS A 117 19.03 -3.29 -8.25
N TYR A 118 19.40 -2.35 -7.37
CA TYR A 118 20.80 -1.98 -7.12
C TYR A 118 21.18 -2.12 -5.63
N PRO A 119 21.05 -3.33 -5.05
CA PRO A 119 21.26 -3.53 -3.61
C PRO A 119 22.66 -3.12 -3.16
N ASP A 120 23.68 -3.34 -3.96
CA ASP A 120 25.07 -3.01 -3.64
C ASP A 120 25.30 -1.50 -3.40
N LEU A 121 24.46 -0.65 -4.03
CA LEU A 121 24.52 0.79 -3.81
C LEU A 121 23.81 1.24 -2.52
N PHE A 122 22.91 0.43 -1.97
CA PHE A 122 22.04 0.80 -0.86
C PHE A 122 22.14 -0.13 0.36
N GLU A 123 23.19 -0.97 0.42
CA GLU A 123 23.44 -1.92 1.52
C GLU A 123 23.66 -1.25 2.88
N ASP A 124 24.15 0.00 2.89
CA ASP A 124 24.38 0.78 4.10
C ASP A 124 23.11 1.11 4.89
N GLY A 125 21.93 0.88 4.30
CA GLY A 125 20.65 1.15 4.94
C GLY A 125 20.35 2.62 5.14
N ALA A 126 21.04 3.53 4.47
CA ALA A 126 20.90 4.97 4.64
C ALA A 126 19.46 5.46 4.38
N ILE A 127 18.80 4.93 3.33
CA ILE A 127 17.39 5.26 3.01
C ILE A 127 16.49 4.85 4.18
N ARG A 128 16.61 3.63 4.67
CA ARG A 128 15.82 3.14 5.81
C ARG A 128 16.06 3.97 7.08
N THR A 129 17.30 4.29 7.36
CA THR A 129 17.68 5.15 8.50
C THR A 129 17.00 6.51 8.41
N GLU A 130 16.90 7.07 7.20
CA GLU A 130 16.22 8.35 6.99
C GLU A 130 14.71 8.23 7.21
N MET A 131 14.06 7.14 6.78
CA MET A 131 12.64 6.89 7.09
C MET A 131 12.41 6.80 8.61
N GLU A 132 13.27 6.08 9.33
CA GLU A 132 13.20 5.95 10.79
C GLU A 132 13.46 7.30 11.49
N ARG A 133 14.29 8.15 10.92
CA ARG A 133 14.52 9.53 11.42
C ARG A 133 13.27 10.40 11.28
N LEU A 134 12.60 10.37 10.13
CA LEU A 134 11.34 11.07 9.90
C LEU A 134 10.26 10.63 10.88
N GLU A 135 10.10 9.31 11.07
CA GLU A 135 9.16 8.75 12.02
C GLU A 135 9.44 9.17 13.46
N SER A 136 10.71 9.16 13.84
CA SER A 136 11.14 9.57 15.19
C SER A 136 10.79 11.03 15.45
N GLN A 137 10.90 11.90 14.45
CA GLN A 137 10.47 13.28 14.55
C GLN A 137 8.97 13.38 14.82
N TRP A 138 8.15 12.66 14.05
CA TRP A 138 6.69 12.68 14.22
C TRP A 138 6.25 12.05 15.55
N MET A 139 6.97 11.03 16.04
CA MET A 139 6.69 10.44 17.36
C MET A 139 6.90 11.45 18.49
N VAL A 140 7.96 12.25 18.41
CA VAL A 140 8.25 13.30 19.42
C VAL A 140 7.18 14.41 19.39
N GLU A 141 6.70 14.78 18.20
CA GLU A 141 5.71 15.83 18.04
C GLU A 141 4.29 15.35 18.39
N GLN A 142 4.03 14.03 18.38
CA GLN A 142 2.69 13.47 18.54
C GLN A 142 2.08 13.75 19.91
N ASP A 143 2.85 13.72 20.97
CA ASP A 143 2.34 13.98 22.33
C ASP A 143 1.80 15.41 22.48
N LEU A 144 2.41 16.39 21.80
CA LEU A 144 1.93 17.77 21.78
C LEU A 144 0.61 17.86 20.98
N SER A 145 0.55 17.23 19.81
CA SER A 145 -0.66 17.19 18.98
C SER A 145 -1.82 16.51 19.73
N ASP A 146 -1.56 15.45 20.49
CA ASP A 146 -2.58 14.80 21.30
C ASP A 146 -3.15 15.75 22.37
N GLN A 147 -2.32 16.54 23.05
CA GLN A 147 -2.77 17.53 24.01
C GLN A 147 -3.64 18.60 23.35
N GLU A 148 -3.29 19.06 22.17
CA GLU A 148 -4.08 20.03 21.40
C GLU A 148 -5.43 19.42 20.98
N GLN A 149 -5.46 18.16 20.53
CA GLN A 149 -6.71 17.46 20.17
C GLN A 149 -7.61 17.26 21.40
N ILE A 150 -7.06 16.87 22.54
CA ILE A 150 -7.80 16.73 23.81
C ILE A 150 -8.41 18.08 24.22
N ALA A 151 -7.66 19.17 24.10
CA ALA A 151 -8.15 20.51 24.41
C ALA A 151 -9.34 20.94 23.53
N LEU A 152 -9.40 20.41 22.30
CA LEU A 152 -10.50 20.67 21.34
C LEU A 152 -11.64 19.63 21.41
N ALA A 153 -11.64 18.71 22.35
CA ALA A 153 -12.62 17.62 22.43
C ALA A 153 -14.09 18.05 22.51
N SER A 154 -14.35 19.25 23.06
CA SER A 154 -15.69 19.85 23.09
C SER A 154 -16.06 20.65 21.82
N GLN A 155 -15.14 20.74 20.87
CA GLN A 155 -15.23 21.50 19.62
C GLN A 155 -14.84 20.59 18.44
N PRO A 156 -15.65 19.58 18.10
CA PRO A 156 -15.26 18.53 17.15
C PRO A 156 -14.93 19.03 15.74
N GLU A 157 -15.56 20.11 15.29
CA GLU A 157 -15.28 20.73 14.01
C GLU A 157 -13.87 21.36 13.97
N GLU A 158 -13.50 22.07 15.03
CA GLU A 158 -12.17 22.67 15.18
C GLU A 158 -11.10 21.58 15.37
N ALA A 159 -11.40 20.51 16.13
CA ALA A 159 -10.52 19.36 16.27
C ALA A 159 -10.24 18.70 14.91
N SER A 160 -11.28 18.49 14.09
CA SER A 160 -11.16 17.91 12.75
C SER A 160 -10.35 18.80 11.79
N LYS A 161 -10.61 20.11 11.85
CA LYS A 161 -9.83 21.08 11.05
C LYS A 161 -8.36 21.06 11.42
N LYS A 162 -8.06 21.14 12.72
CA LYS A 162 -6.69 21.09 13.24
C LYS A 162 -5.98 19.79 12.86
N ALA A 163 -6.63 18.64 13.06
CA ALA A 163 -6.11 17.33 12.68
C ALA A 163 -5.77 17.25 11.17
N THR A 164 -6.64 17.83 10.34
CA THR A 164 -6.46 17.87 8.89
C THR A 164 -5.27 18.74 8.49
N GLU A 165 -5.18 19.95 9.04
CA GLU A 165 -4.06 20.87 8.78
C GLU A 165 -2.72 20.27 9.18
N GLU A 166 -2.63 19.66 10.34
CA GLU A 166 -1.42 18.98 10.82
C GLU A 166 -1.06 17.77 9.96
N GLY A 167 -2.03 16.93 9.61
CA GLY A 167 -1.81 15.76 8.76
C GLY A 167 -1.28 16.14 7.38
N ILE A 168 -1.86 17.18 6.77
CA ILE A 168 -1.41 17.72 5.48
C ILE A 168 0.01 18.31 5.60
N ALA A 169 0.29 19.13 6.60
CA ALA A 169 1.60 19.76 6.77
C ALA A 169 2.73 18.74 7.00
N ARG A 170 2.46 17.68 7.80
CA ARG A 170 3.41 16.58 8.00
C ARG A 170 3.66 15.80 6.71
N ALA A 171 2.60 15.51 5.96
CA ALA A 171 2.70 14.81 4.69
C ALA A 171 3.48 15.64 3.66
N GLU A 172 3.19 16.93 3.52
CA GLU A 172 3.89 17.84 2.62
C GLU A 172 5.40 17.85 2.91
N LYS A 173 5.78 18.13 4.16
CA LYS A 173 7.19 18.17 4.58
C LYS A 173 7.89 16.83 4.36
N THR A 174 7.19 15.72 4.61
CA THR A 174 7.75 14.38 4.39
C THR A 174 7.90 14.10 2.91
N PHE A 175 6.91 14.47 2.08
CA PHE A 175 6.96 14.27 0.64
C PHE A 175 8.09 15.04 -0.04
N GLU A 176 8.32 16.28 0.37
CA GLU A 176 9.48 17.07 -0.08
C GLU A 176 10.79 16.30 0.17
N ARG A 177 10.95 15.72 1.37
CA ARG A 177 12.15 14.93 1.70
C ARG A 177 12.22 13.63 0.90
N LEU A 178 11.09 12.96 0.68
CA LEU A 178 11.03 11.76 -0.17
C LEU A 178 11.45 12.05 -1.60
N GLN A 179 11.05 13.19 -2.16
CA GLN A 179 11.48 13.64 -3.48
C GLN A 179 12.99 13.86 -3.56
N GLU A 180 13.59 14.41 -2.51
CA GLU A 180 15.06 14.56 -2.41
C GLU A 180 15.74 13.19 -2.37
N ILE A 181 15.29 12.29 -1.50
CA ILE A 181 15.83 10.92 -1.37
C ILE A 181 15.75 10.17 -2.70
N ARG A 182 14.62 10.25 -3.40
CA ARG A 182 14.45 9.66 -4.72
C ARG A 182 15.48 10.19 -5.71
N LYS A 183 15.62 11.51 -5.79
CA LYS A 183 16.60 12.15 -6.70
C LYS A 183 18.04 11.80 -6.34
N GLU A 184 18.38 11.76 -5.05
CA GLU A 184 19.69 11.32 -4.56
C GLU A 184 19.97 9.86 -4.96
N ALA A 185 18.97 8.98 -4.82
CA ALA A 185 19.08 7.58 -5.20
C ALA A 185 19.22 7.39 -6.72
N GLU A 186 18.41 8.07 -7.53
CA GLU A 186 18.52 8.09 -8.99
C GLU A 186 19.88 8.59 -9.45
N GLN A 187 20.39 9.67 -8.86
CA GLN A 187 21.70 10.21 -9.19
C GLN A 187 22.81 9.19 -8.89
N LYS A 188 22.74 8.52 -7.72
CA LYS A 188 23.71 7.49 -7.34
C LYS A 188 23.74 6.31 -8.34
N VAL A 189 22.57 5.86 -8.80
CA VAL A 189 22.48 4.83 -9.85
C VAL A 189 23.00 5.33 -11.18
N ALA A 190 22.68 6.55 -11.58
CA ALA A 190 23.15 7.13 -12.84
C ALA A 190 24.67 7.32 -12.87
N ASP A 191 25.28 7.65 -11.74
CA ASP A 191 26.74 7.83 -11.62
C ASP A 191 27.50 6.49 -11.76
N GLU A 192 26.95 5.40 -11.20
CA GLU A 192 27.60 4.08 -11.22
C GLU A 192 27.24 3.24 -12.44
N HIS A 193 26.00 3.31 -12.93
CA HIS A 193 25.49 2.44 -14.00
C HIS A 193 25.14 3.18 -15.29
N GLY A 194 25.23 4.52 -15.29
CA GLY A 194 24.83 5.35 -16.41
C GLY A 194 23.34 5.70 -16.43
N LYS A 195 22.98 6.75 -17.17
CA LYS A 195 21.60 7.23 -17.26
C LYS A 195 20.63 6.24 -17.91
N SER A 196 21.12 5.34 -18.77
CA SER A 196 20.28 4.29 -19.38
C SER A 196 19.68 3.34 -18.35
N ALA A 197 20.36 3.14 -17.21
CA ALA A 197 19.85 2.30 -16.14
C ALA A 197 18.54 2.81 -15.52
N LEU A 198 18.29 4.12 -15.55
CA LEU A 198 17.03 4.72 -15.10
C LEU A 198 15.92 4.58 -16.16
N GLN A 199 16.28 4.66 -17.44
CA GLN A 199 15.33 4.45 -18.53
C GLN A 199 14.87 2.99 -18.60
N ASP A 200 15.76 2.04 -18.36
CA ASP A 200 15.40 0.61 -18.26
C ASP A 200 14.39 0.35 -17.13
N LEU A 201 14.41 1.13 -16.03
CA LEU A 201 13.41 1.05 -14.97
C LEU A 201 12.04 1.57 -15.42
N ASP A 202 12.01 2.70 -16.13
CA ASP A 202 10.78 3.29 -16.65
C ASP A 202 10.10 2.32 -17.66
N ASP A 203 10.89 1.72 -18.55
CA ASP A 203 10.41 0.76 -19.55
C ASP A 203 9.85 -0.53 -18.87
N GLU A 204 10.48 -1.01 -17.78
CA GLU A 204 10.01 -2.17 -17.00
C GLU A 204 8.71 -1.87 -16.25
N GLU A 205 8.56 -0.67 -15.69
CA GLU A 205 7.33 -0.24 -15.00
C GLU A 205 6.15 -0.16 -15.98
N ASP A 206 6.35 0.41 -17.16
CA ASP A 206 5.33 0.52 -18.21
C ASP A 206 4.92 -0.86 -18.74
N ALA A 207 5.88 -1.75 -19.01
CA ALA A 207 5.60 -3.12 -19.47
C ALA A 207 4.82 -3.95 -18.44
N ALA A 208 5.17 -3.83 -17.16
CA ALA A 208 4.47 -4.53 -16.08
C ALA A 208 3.03 -4.04 -15.90
N TYR A 209 2.76 -2.78 -16.25
CA TYR A 209 1.41 -2.22 -16.22
C TYR A 209 0.55 -2.74 -17.38
N GLU A 210 1.08 -2.76 -18.61
CA GLU A 210 0.37 -3.28 -19.79
C GLU A 210 -0.03 -4.75 -19.61
N GLU A 211 0.86 -5.58 -19.04
CA GLU A 211 0.56 -7.00 -18.75
C GLU A 211 -0.57 -7.16 -17.73
N LYS A 212 -0.67 -6.28 -16.73
CA LYS A 212 -1.76 -6.31 -15.73
C LYS A 212 -3.12 -5.94 -16.31
N ILE A 213 -3.19 -5.02 -17.27
CA ILE A 213 -4.45 -4.63 -17.93
C ILE A 213 -5.01 -5.81 -18.71
N ASP A 214 -4.20 -6.53 -19.47
CA ASP A 214 -4.66 -7.70 -20.24
C ASP A 214 -5.26 -8.80 -19.33
N LEU A 215 -4.74 -8.95 -18.11
CA LEU A 215 -5.30 -9.88 -17.12
C LEU A 215 -6.62 -9.42 -16.51
N VAL A 216 -6.81 -8.11 -16.34
CA VAL A 216 -8.06 -7.52 -15.79
C VAL A 216 -9.19 -7.57 -16.80
N ASP A 217 -8.94 -7.33 -18.08
CA ASP A 217 -9.95 -7.45 -19.13
C ASP A 217 -10.47 -8.88 -19.29
N PHE A 218 -9.63 -9.89 -19.09
CA PHE A 218 -10.04 -11.29 -19.16
C PHE A 218 -10.98 -11.71 -18.01
N ASP A 219 -10.80 -11.14 -16.83
CA ASP A 219 -11.64 -11.46 -15.64
C ASP A 219 -13.02 -10.78 -15.68
N TYR A 220 -13.16 -9.60 -16.30
CA TYR A 220 -14.42 -8.88 -16.34
C TYR A 220 -15.48 -9.60 -17.20
N ASP A 221 -15.10 -10.16 -18.33
CA ASP A 221 -15.98 -10.94 -19.20
C ASP A 221 -16.41 -12.26 -18.53
N TYR A 222 -15.53 -12.87 -17.72
CA TYR A 222 -15.85 -14.07 -16.97
C TYR A 222 -16.82 -13.81 -15.81
N ILE A 223 -16.67 -12.71 -15.10
CA ILE A 223 -17.57 -12.29 -14.01
C ILE A 223 -18.95 -11.92 -14.54
N LEU A 224 -19.04 -11.22 -15.68
CA LEU A 224 -20.29 -10.90 -16.36
C LEU A 224 -20.99 -12.18 -16.87
N ALA A 225 -20.28 -13.12 -17.46
CA ALA A 225 -20.82 -14.40 -17.90
C ALA A 225 -21.29 -15.25 -16.72
N ALA A 226 -20.51 -15.35 -15.65
CA ALA A 226 -20.89 -16.10 -14.43
C ALA A 226 -22.10 -15.44 -13.71
N GLY A 227 -22.19 -14.11 -13.69
CA GLY A 227 -23.32 -13.37 -13.16
C GLY A 227 -24.62 -13.61 -13.95
N LEU A 228 -24.55 -13.61 -15.28
CA LEU A 228 -25.68 -13.90 -16.15
C LEU A 228 -26.16 -15.38 -16.04
N PHE A 229 -25.23 -16.33 -15.95
CA PHE A 229 -25.57 -17.73 -15.73
C PHE A 229 -26.18 -17.97 -14.34
N GLY A 230 -25.66 -17.34 -13.29
CA GLY A 230 -26.18 -17.46 -11.92
C GLY A 230 -27.59 -16.91 -11.77
N THR A 231 -27.91 -15.77 -12.38
CA THR A 231 -29.26 -15.16 -12.35
C THR A 231 -30.26 -15.98 -13.15
N THR A 232 -29.86 -16.56 -14.29
CA THR A 232 -30.71 -17.41 -15.11
C THR A 232 -31.02 -18.72 -14.37
N LEU A 233 -30.04 -19.33 -13.71
CA LEU A 233 -30.23 -20.56 -12.94
C LEU A 233 -31.16 -20.32 -11.74
N LEU A 234 -31.01 -19.20 -11.05
CA LEU A 234 -31.89 -18.81 -9.94
C LEU A 234 -33.34 -18.59 -10.40
N ALA A 235 -33.55 -17.94 -11.54
CA ALA A 235 -34.85 -17.73 -12.11
C ALA A 235 -35.54 -19.07 -12.50
N ILE A 236 -34.80 -20.02 -13.07
CA ILE A 236 -35.29 -21.36 -13.37
C ILE A 236 -35.68 -22.12 -12.11
N VAL A 237 -34.86 -22.06 -11.05
CA VAL A 237 -35.16 -22.71 -9.76
C VAL A 237 -36.42 -22.13 -9.13
N ILE A 238 -36.58 -20.80 -9.11
CA ILE A 238 -37.77 -20.12 -8.61
C ILE A 238 -39.01 -20.50 -9.43
N TYR A 239 -38.89 -20.57 -10.74
CA TYR A 239 -39.98 -21.01 -11.62
C TYR A 239 -40.42 -22.45 -11.34
N LEU A 240 -39.47 -23.37 -11.17
CA LEU A 240 -39.77 -24.78 -10.87
C LEU A 240 -40.42 -24.94 -9.48
N ILE A 241 -40.01 -24.17 -8.49
CA ILE A 241 -40.63 -24.19 -7.15
C ILE A 241 -42.07 -23.67 -7.24
N ARG A 242 -42.33 -22.60 -7.97
CA ARG A 242 -43.69 -22.02 -8.14
C ARG A 242 -44.60 -22.97 -8.95
N SER A 243 -44.09 -23.62 -9.98
CA SER A 243 -44.85 -24.55 -10.79
C SER A 243 -45.26 -25.81 -10.04
N LYS A 244 -44.39 -26.33 -9.13
CA LYS A 244 -44.73 -27.45 -8.23
C LYS A 244 -45.83 -27.06 -7.22
N LYS A 245 -45.82 -25.84 -6.69
CA LYS A 245 -46.81 -25.36 -5.74
C LYS A 245 -48.20 -25.18 -6.38
N GLN A 246 -48.28 -24.85 -7.67
CA GLN A 246 -49.55 -24.78 -8.40
C GLN A 246 -50.13 -26.14 -8.77
N LYS A 247 -49.28 -27.17 -8.92
CA LYS A 247 -49.76 -28.53 -9.24
C LYS A 247 -50.18 -29.30 -7.99
N GLY A 248 -49.66 -28.97 -6.80
CA GLY A 248 -50.04 -29.57 -5.53
C GLY A 248 -51.31 -29.04 -4.87
N GLY A 249 -51.91 -27.95 -5.39
CA GLY A 249 -53.12 -27.32 -4.88
C GLY A 249 -54.43 -27.69 -5.64
N LYS A 250 -54.41 -28.72 -6.50
CA LYS A 250 -55.57 -29.20 -7.25
C LYS A 250 -55.97 -30.63 -6.94
N GLN A 251 -55.71 -31.11 -5.78
CA GLN A 251 -56.15 -32.46 -5.37
C GLN A 251 -56.69 -32.39 -3.92
N ASP A 252 -57.79 -31.71 -3.74
CA ASP A 252 -58.74 -31.88 -2.61
C ASP A 252 -59.97 -31.01 -2.93
N ASP A 253 -60.92 -31.56 -3.74
CA ASP A 253 -62.37 -31.32 -3.79
C ASP A 253 -63.06 -32.57 -4.33
#